data_b959b951419438ce844a6e9c082c2513
#
_entry.id   b959b951419438ce844a6e9c082c2513
#
_cell.length_a   1.000
_cell.length_b   1.000
_cell.length_c   1.000
_cell.angle_alpha   90.00
_cell.angle_beta   90.00
_cell.angle_gamma   90.00
#
_symmetry.space_group_name_H-M   'P 1'
#
loop_
_entity.id
_entity.type
_entity.pdbx_description
1 polymer ?
#
loop_
_entity_poly.entity_id
_entity_poly.type
_entity_poly.pdbx_seq_one_letter_code
_entity_poly.pdbx_strand_id
1 'polypeptide(L)'
;MLARGARSIIGISRIFKIMDDNRNGSLDLHEFAKGCAESKLNFSDVDVKCLFKAFDRNNDNTIDYDEFLRAVKGDMNQGRLRLVNQAFDKLDIDGSGELDYNDICDTYNASKHPAVLEGRKTEKQVLEEFLSTFEMHLSGVSDGVVTREEWIEYYSNVSASIDNDAYFHQMMNSSWNLDGNASQYQKHKKAVAMDHTRPGAGEGSTYKGF
;
A
#
# COMPACT_ATOMS: atom_id res chain seq x y z
N MET A 1 -12.86 24.25 -1.89
CA MET A 1 -11.39 24.42 -1.78
C MET A 1 -10.95 23.83 -0.46
N LEU A 2 -10.38 22.64 -0.45
CA LEU A 2 -9.70 22.11 0.74
C LEU A 2 -8.48 22.98 1.01
N ALA A 3 -8.36 23.51 2.23
CA ALA A 3 -7.21 24.31 2.65
C ALA A 3 -5.92 23.51 2.42
N ARG A 4 -4.80 24.17 2.12
CA ARG A 4 -3.50 23.53 1.79
C ARG A 4 -3.07 22.45 2.80
N GLY A 5 -3.49 22.55 4.07
CA GLY A 5 -3.20 21.56 5.11
C GLY A 5 -4.08 20.30 5.09
N ALA A 6 -5.24 20.33 4.44
CA ALA A 6 -6.15 19.18 4.37
C ALA A 6 -5.77 18.17 3.27
N ARG A 7 -4.81 18.51 2.40
CA ARG A 7 -4.30 17.61 1.36
C ARG A 7 -3.08 16.81 1.80
N SER A 8 -2.51 17.10 2.96
CA SER A 8 -1.44 16.29 3.53
C SER A 8 -2.00 15.01 4.16
N ILE A 9 -1.21 13.96 4.20
CA ILE A 9 -1.57 12.69 4.84
C ILE A 9 -2.06 12.91 6.28
N ILE A 10 -1.40 13.79 7.03
CA ILE A 10 -1.79 14.15 8.40
C ILE A 10 -3.19 14.76 8.44
N GLY A 11 -3.51 15.65 7.48
CA GLY A 11 -4.83 16.27 7.37
C GLY A 11 -5.92 15.24 7.04
N ILE A 12 -5.65 14.35 6.09
CA ILE A 12 -6.57 13.29 5.67
C ILE A 12 -6.80 12.28 6.81
N SER A 13 -5.74 11.86 7.48
CA SER A 13 -5.82 10.97 8.66
C SER A 13 -6.67 11.56 9.78
N ARG A 14 -6.56 12.88 9.99
CA ARG A 14 -7.38 13.56 10.99
C ARG A 14 -8.86 13.58 10.60
N ILE A 15 -9.17 13.83 9.33
CA ILE A 15 -10.55 13.82 8.81
C ILE A 15 -11.14 12.42 8.99
N PHE A 16 -10.43 11.38 8.58
CA PHE A 16 -10.87 10.00 8.73
C PHE A 16 -11.22 9.68 10.19
N LYS A 17 -10.32 10.01 11.14
CA LYS A 17 -10.54 9.78 12.57
C LYS A 17 -11.70 10.57 13.17
N ILE A 18 -12.07 11.71 12.57
CA ILE A 18 -13.24 12.48 12.99
C ILE A 18 -14.53 11.83 12.47
N MET A 19 -14.47 11.21 11.29
CA MET A 19 -15.61 10.51 10.69
C MET A 19 -15.86 9.15 11.35
N ASP A 20 -14.82 8.46 11.79
CA ASP A 20 -14.86 7.16 12.49
C ASP A 20 -15.34 7.37 13.94
N ASP A 21 -16.64 7.43 14.12
CA ASP A 21 -17.29 7.72 15.41
C ASP A 21 -17.09 6.57 16.41
N ASN A 22 -17.19 5.33 15.93
CA ASN A 22 -17.09 4.13 16.74
C ASN A 22 -15.66 3.65 16.97
N ARG A 23 -14.68 4.24 16.27
CA ARG A 23 -13.24 3.98 16.34
C ARG A 23 -12.87 2.54 16.01
N ASN A 24 -13.55 1.94 15.07
CA ASN A 24 -13.25 0.59 14.60
C ASN A 24 -12.17 0.57 13.50
N GLY A 25 -11.74 1.75 13.00
CA GLY A 25 -10.71 1.90 11.97
C GLY A 25 -11.24 1.84 10.55
N SER A 26 -12.57 1.78 10.37
CA SER A 26 -13.25 1.84 9.08
C SER A 26 -14.47 2.76 9.17
N LEU A 27 -14.97 3.22 8.03
CA LEU A 27 -16.19 4.03 7.95
C LEU A 27 -17.32 3.18 7.38
N ASP A 28 -18.43 3.10 8.09
CA ASP A 28 -19.67 2.60 7.52
C ASP A 28 -20.40 3.69 6.71
N LEU A 29 -21.46 3.31 5.99
CA LEU A 29 -22.22 4.24 5.16
C LEU A 29 -22.81 5.42 6.00
N HIS A 30 -23.18 5.18 7.24
CA HIS A 30 -23.75 6.21 8.10
C HIS A 30 -22.68 7.22 8.53
N GLU A 31 -21.52 6.76 8.96
CA GLU A 31 -20.36 7.58 9.33
C GLU A 31 -19.86 8.40 8.14
N PHE A 32 -19.77 7.77 6.96
CA PHE A 32 -19.39 8.46 5.73
C PHE A 32 -20.40 9.54 5.34
N ALA A 33 -21.70 9.24 5.37
CA ALA A 33 -22.77 10.21 5.07
C ALA A 33 -22.74 11.40 6.03
N LYS A 34 -22.58 11.12 7.34
CA LYS A 34 -22.43 12.15 8.38
C LYS A 34 -21.22 13.05 8.10
N GLY A 35 -20.05 12.45 7.81
CA GLY A 35 -18.83 13.20 7.51
C GLY A 35 -18.96 14.07 6.26
N CYS A 36 -19.65 13.60 5.22
CA CYS A 36 -19.98 14.39 4.03
C CYS A 36 -20.84 15.61 4.39
N ALA A 37 -21.88 15.43 5.21
CA ALA A 37 -22.77 16.49 5.65
C ALA A 37 -22.04 17.53 6.51
N GLU A 38 -21.23 17.10 7.47
CA GLU A 38 -20.44 17.99 8.34
C GLU A 38 -19.39 18.77 7.55
N SER A 39 -18.86 18.18 6.48
CA SER A 39 -17.95 18.86 5.54
C SER A 39 -18.65 19.86 4.60
N LYS A 40 -19.97 20.07 4.79
CA LYS A 40 -20.81 20.94 3.96
C LYS A 40 -20.80 20.57 2.46
N LEU A 41 -20.65 19.30 2.19
CA LEU A 41 -20.79 18.74 0.86
C LEU A 41 -22.29 18.48 0.64
N ASN A 42 -22.91 19.26 -0.25
CA ASN A 42 -24.33 19.15 -0.55
C ASN A 42 -24.62 17.99 -1.50
N PHE A 43 -24.30 16.78 -1.07
CA PHE A 43 -24.60 15.55 -1.81
C PHE A 43 -26.00 15.06 -1.46
N SER A 44 -26.71 14.51 -2.45
CA SER A 44 -27.94 13.76 -2.21
C SER A 44 -27.61 12.38 -1.61
N ASP A 45 -28.60 11.72 -1.01
CA ASP A 45 -28.43 10.35 -0.49
C ASP A 45 -27.98 9.36 -1.59
N VAL A 46 -28.37 9.61 -2.84
CA VAL A 46 -27.95 8.80 -3.99
C VAL A 46 -26.45 9.04 -4.27
N ASP A 47 -26.02 10.31 -4.27
CA ASP A 47 -24.61 10.66 -4.50
C ASP A 47 -23.71 10.07 -3.41
N VAL A 48 -24.14 10.16 -2.15
CA VAL A 48 -23.41 9.59 -1.00
C VAL A 48 -23.24 8.08 -1.16
N LYS A 49 -24.30 7.36 -1.53
CA LYS A 49 -24.21 5.90 -1.79
C LYS A 49 -23.33 5.56 -2.97
N CYS A 50 -23.37 6.35 -4.03
CA CYS A 50 -22.49 6.14 -5.20
C CYS A 50 -21.04 6.41 -4.84
N LEU A 51 -20.75 7.47 -4.07
CA LEU A 51 -19.41 7.78 -3.59
C LEU A 51 -18.90 6.71 -2.63
N PHE A 52 -19.71 6.27 -1.69
CA PHE A 52 -19.36 5.20 -0.76
C PHE A 52 -18.92 3.94 -1.52
N LYS A 53 -19.71 3.52 -2.51
CA LYS A 53 -19.37 2.39 -3.37
C LYS A 53 -18.10 2.59 -4.20
N ALA A 54 -17.80 3.82 -4.59
CA ALA A 54 -16.58 4.13 -5.33
C ALA A 54 -15.32 4.13 -4.44
N PHE A 55 -15.49 4.39 -3.14
CA PHE A 55 -14.43 4.32 -2.14
C PHE A 55 -14.19 2.89 -1.66
N ASP A 56 -15.27 2.13 -1.36
CA ASP A 56 -15.27 0.71 -0.97
C ASP A 56 -14.89 -0.16 -2.18
N ARG A 57 -13.61 -0.43 -2.33
CA ARG A 57 -13.06 -1.13 -3.50
C ARG A 57 -13.08 -2.65 -3.35
N ASN A 58 -12.86 -3.12 -2.13
CA ASN A 58 -12.88 -4.54 -1.80
C ASN A 58 -14.31 -5.08 -1.64
N ASN A 59 -15.33 -4.18 -1.66
CA ASN A 59 -16.76 -4.47 -1.52
C ASN A 59 -17.11 -5.15 -0.19
N ASP A 60 -16.43 -4.81 0.90
CA ASP A 60 -16.72 -5.32 2.25
C ASP A 60 -17.82 -4.50 2.97
N ASN A 61 -18.36 -3.46 2.30
CA ASN A 61 -19.34 -2.50 2.81
C ASN A 61 -18.81 -1.60 3.92
N THR A 62 -17.51 -1.42 3.99
CA THR A 62 -16.85 -0.40 4.80
C THR A 62 -15.82 0.34 3.96
N ILE A 63 -15.33 1.48 4.43
CA ILE A 63 -14.21 2.20 3.82
C ILE A 63 -13.09 2.20 4.84
N ASP A 64 -12.01 1.50 4.57
CA ASP A 64 -10.83 1.56 5.40
C ASP A 64 -10.01 2.84 5.16
N TYR A 65 -8.94 3.03 5.96
CA TYR A 65 -8.12 4.23 5.84
C TYR A 65 -7.39 4.33 4.50
N ASP A 66 -6.92 3.24 3.95
CA ASP A 66 -6.15 3.22 2.70
C ASP A 66 -7.06 3.50 1.50
N GLU A 67 -8.26 2.94 1.49
CA GLU A 67 -9.31 3.24 0.52
C GLU A 67 -9.72 4.71 0.56
N PHE A 68 -9.95 5.24 1.77
CA PHE A 68 -10.28 6.66 1.98
C PHE A 68 -9.15 7.58 1.51
N LEU A 69 -7.91 7.28 1.92
CA LEU A 69 -6.73 8.06 1.55
C LEU A 69 -6.54 8.11 0.04
N ARG A 70 -6.67 6.95 -0.60
CA ARG A 70 -6.53 6.83 -2.05
C ARG A 70 -7.62 7.59 -2.79
N ALA A 71 -8.88 7.42 -2.41
CA ALA A 71 -9.99 8.10 -3.05
C ALA A 71 -9.90 9.63 -2.92
N VAL A 72 -9.43 10.15 -1.77
CA VAL A 72 -9.24 11.60 -1.55
C VAL A 72 -8.02 12.14 -2.30
N LYS A 73 -6.93 11.38 -2.41
CA LYS A 73 -5.72 11.80 -3.13
C LYS A 73 -5.81 11.64 -4.64
N GLY A 74 -6.63 10.71 -5.09
CA GLY A 74 -6.74 10.32 -6.49
C GLY A 74 -5.66 9.33 -6.91
N ASP A 75 -5.72 8.95 -8.19
CA ASP A 75 -4.82 7.98 -8.77
C ASP A 75 -3.36 8.45 -8.80
N MET A 76 -2.48 7.47 -8.88
CA MET A 76 -1.05 7.68 -9.02
C MET A 76 -0.74 8.47 -10.30
N ASN A 77 0.10 9.51 -10.19
CA ASN A 77 0.48 10.28 -11.37
C ASN A 77 1.31 9.46 -12.36
N GLN A 78 1.35 9.90 -13.63
CA GLN A 78 2.02 9.20 -14.71
C GLN A 78 3.52 8.97 -14.48
N GLY A 79 4.18 9.86 -13.73
CA GLY A 79 5.61 9.71 -13.37
C GLY A 79 5.83 8.53 -12.43
N ARG A 80 5.01 8.42 -11.39
CA ARG A 80 5.04 7.31 -10.43
C ARG A 80 4.62 6.00 -11.09
N LEU A 81 3.55 6.02 -11.89
CA LEU A 81 3.08 4.83 -12.60
C LEU A 81 4.16 4.25 -13.53
N ARG A 82 4.94 5.10 -14.22
CA ARG A 82 6.06 4.63 -15.03
C ARG A 82 7.12 3.90 -14.20
N LEU A 83 7.48 4.42 -13.03
CA LEU A 83 8.46 3.78 -12.15
C LEU A 83 7.96 2.43 -11.63
N VAL A 84 6.67 2.34 -11.30
CA VAL A 84 6.03 1.10 -10.85
C VAL A 84 6.05 0.05 -11.96
N ASN A 85 5.71 0.42 -13.19
CA ASN A 85 5.79 -0.48 -14.34
C ASN A 85 7.23 -0.86 -14.67
N GLN A 86 8.19 0.07 -14.62
CA GLN A 86 9.61 -0.25 -14.82
C GLN A 86 10.14 -1.25 -13.80
N ALA A 87 9.66 -1.18 -12.55
CA ALA A 87 10.03 -2.14 -11.52
C ALA A 87 9.43 -3.53 -11.84
N PHE A 88 8.17 -3.58 -12.25
CA PHE A 88 7.53 -4.81 -12.70
C PHE A 88 8.26 -5.45 -13.88
N ASP A 89 8.47 -4.70 -14.96
CA ASP A 89 9.13 -5.17 -16.18
C ASP A 89 10.58 -5.67 -15.91
N LYS A 90 11.22 -5.15 -14.88
CA LYS A 90 12.55 -5.59 -14.46
C LYS A 90 12.53 -6.92 -13.71
N LEU A 91 11.44 -7.20 -13.00
CA LEU A 91 11.26 -8.43 -12.22
C LEU A 91 10.71 -9.55 -13.11
N ASP A 92 9.80 -9.25 -14.01
CA ASP A 92 9.21 -10.15 -14.99
C ASP A 92 10.27 -10.56 -16.03
N ILE A 93 11.10 -11.55 -15.65
CA ILE A 93 12.28 -11.94 -16.43
C ILE A 93 11.88 -12.73 -17.67
N ASP A 94 10.85 -13.54 -17.56
CA ASP A 94 10.38 -14.39 -18.65
C ASP A 94 9.35 -13.71 -19.56
N GLY A 95 8.88 -12.50 -19.18
CA GLY A 95 7.92 -11.70 -19.93
C GLY A 95 6.51 -12.30 -19.92
N SER A 96 6.17 -13.06 -18.90
CA SER A 96 4.84 -13.67 -18.73
C SER A 96 3.73 -12.64 -18.49
N GLY A 97 4.09 -11.47 -17.95
CA GLY A 97 3.15 -10.43 -17.50
C GLY A 97 2.65 -10.64 -16.07
N GLU A 98 3.18 -11.62 -15.38
CA GLU A 98 2.91 -11.98 -13.99
C GLU A 98 4.24 -12.17 -13.26
N LEU A 99 4.29 -11.94 -11.95
CA LEU A 99 5.46 -12.22 -11.14
C LEU A 99 5.22 -13.46 -10.30
N ASP A 100 6.01 -14.48 -10.52
CA ASP A 100 5.98 -15.71 -9.74
C ASP A 100 7.24 -15.89 -8.88
N TYR A 101 7.32 -17.03 -8.21
CA TYR A 101 8.48 -17.40 -7.41
C TYR A 101 9.80 -17.36 -8.21
N ASN A 102 9.80 -17.78 -9.48
CA ASN A 102 11.03 -17.88 -10.29
C ASN A 102 11.57 -16.48 -10.63
N ASP A 103 10.68 -15.52 -10.92
CA ASP A 103 11.07 -14.14 -11.19
C ASP A 103 11.73 -13.46 -9.98
N ILE A 104 11.25 -13.78 -8.79
CA ILE A 104 11.70 -13.14 -7.55
C ILE A 104 12.94 -13.83 -6.98
N CYS A 105 13.09 -15.16 -7.12
CA CYS A 105 14.17 -15.91 -6.47
C CYS A 105 15.57 -15.46 -6.92
N ASP A 106 15.74 -15.06 -8.17
CA ASP A 106 17.01 -14.58 -8.71
C ASP A 106 17.30 -13.12 -8.31
N THR A 107 16.26 -12.34 -8.08
CA THR A 107 16.35 -10.92 -7.72
C THR A 107 16.41 -10.71 -6.22
N TYR A 108 15.68 -11.50 -5.45
CA TYR A 108 15.57 -11.41 -3.98
C TYR A 108 16.29 -12.57 -3.30
N ASN A 109 17.45 -12.31 -2.70
CA ASN A 109 18.20 -13.33 -1.95
C ASN A 109 17.62 -13.54 -0.55
N ALA A 110 16.73 -14.50 -0.40
CA ALA A 110 16.11 -14.86 0.86
C ALA A 110 17.04 -15.64 1.82
N SER A 111 18.20 -16.15 1.37
CA SER A 111 19.11 -16.96 2.21
C SER A 111 19.62 -16.22 3.45
N LYS A 112 19.62 -14.89 3.42
CA LYS A 112 20.05 -14.04 4.55
C LYS A 112 18.88 -13.52 5.39
N HIS A 113 17.67 -13.95 5.09
CA HIS A 113 16.50 -13.56 5.88
C HIS A 113 16.59 -14.16 7.30
N PRO A 114 16.32 -13.39 8.37
CA PRO A 114 16.47 -13.88 9.75
C PRO A 114 15.73 -15.19 10.01
N ALA A 115 14.51 -15.33 9.50
CA ALA A 115 13.73 -16.55 9.69
C ALA A 115 14.33 -17.78 8.99
N VAL A 116 15.10 -17.58 7.89
CA VAL A 116 15.82 -18.66 7.20
C VAL A 116 17.09 -19.01 7.96
N LEU A 117 17.84 -18.02 8.42
CA LEU A 117 19.06 -18.22 9.21
C LEU A 117 18.78 -18.94 10.54
N GLU A 118 17.63 -18.66 11.15
CA GLU A 118 17.18 -19.30 12.37
C GLU A 118 16.47 -20.66 12.14
N GLY A 119 16.33 -21.07 10.89
CA GLY A 119 15.68 -22.34 10.52
C GLY A 119 14.17 -22.39 10.73
N ARG A 120 13.52 -21.22 10.96
CA ARG A 120 12.06 -21.13 11.16
C ARG A 120 11.27 -21.23 9.85
N LYS A 121 11.86 -20.79 8.74
CA LYS A 121 11.25 -20.80 7.41
C LYS A 121 12.27 -21.20 6.34
N THR A 122 11.77 -21.74 5.24
CA THR A 122 12.59 -21.96 4.03
C THR A 122 12.66 -20.67 3.21
N GLU A 123 13.65 -20.55 2.34
CA GLU A 123 13.75 -19.43 1.39
C GLU A 123 12.47 -19.30 0.55
N LYS A 124 11.94 -20.42 0.09
CA LYS A 124 10.69 -20.47 -0.67
C LYS A 124 9.51 -19.86 0.12
N GLN A 125 9.32 -20.22 1.37
CA GLN A 125 8.27 -19.68 2.22
C GLN A 125 8.40 -18.16 2.43
N VAL A 126 9.63 -17.64 2.54
CA VAL A 126 9.87 -16.19 2.67
C VAL A 126 9.51 -15.47 1.37
N LEU A 127 9.81 -16.06 0.21
CA LEU A 127 9.48 -15.47 -1.08
C LEU A 127 7.97 -15.53 -1.38
N GLU A 128 7.32 -16.63 -1.04
CA GLU A 128 5.85 -16.76 -1.14
C GLU A 128 5.14 -15.72 -0.26
N GLU A 129 5.61 -15.50 0.98
CA GLU A 129 5.09 -14.45 1.85
C GLU A 129 5.36 -13.04 1.30
N PHE A 130 6.48 -12.84 0.64
CA PHE A 130 6.77 -11.58 -0.03
C PHE A 130 5.77 -11.33 -1.18
N LEU A 131 5.53 -12.32 -2.03
CA LEU A 131 4.54 -12.21 -3.12
C LEU A 131 3.14 -11.97 -2.56
N SER A 132 2.72 -12.70 -1.54
CA SER A 132 1.40 -12.55 -0.93
C SER A 132 1.10 -11.13 -0.43
N THR A 133 2.13 -10.34 -0.14
CA THR A 133 1.96 -8.93 0.27
C THR A 133 1.30 -8.08 -0.82
N PHE A 134 1.52 -8.42 -2.09
CA PHE A 134 0.95 -7.68 -3.22
C PHE A 134 -0.47 -8.18 -3.57
N GLU A 135 -0.72 -9.47 -3.42
CA GLU A 135 -1.99 -10.11 -3.79
C GLU A 135 -3.16 -9.74 -2.86
N MET A 136 -2.87 -9.53 -1.57
CA MET A 136 -3.91 -9.35 -0.54
C MET A 136 -4.80 -8.11 -0.73
N HIS A 137 -4.37 -7.15 -1.56
CA HIS A 137 -5.08 -5.88 -1.70
C HIS A 137 -6.26 -5.89 -2.70
N LEU A 138 -6.30 -6.83 -3.63
CA LEU A 138 -7.35 -6.88 -4.67
C LEU A 138 -8.31 -8.06 -4.50
N SER A 139 -7.78 -9.26 -4.37
CA SER A 139 -8.58 -10.48 -4.44
C SER A 139 -8.82 -11.14 -3.07
N GLY A 140 -8.01 -10.80 -2.08
CA GLY A 140 -8.00 -11.49 -0.79
C GLY A 140 -7.62 -12.99 -0.87
N VAL A 141 -7.23 -13.45 -2.05
CA VAL A 141 -6.79 -14.83 -2.32
C VAL A 141 -5.34 -14.77 -2.77
N SER A 142 -4.47 -15.48 -2.08
CA SER A 142 -3.06 -15.61 -2.48
C SER A 142 -2.91 -16.91 -3.25
N ASP A 143 -2.55 -16.80 -4.54
CA ASP A 143 -2.27 -17.93 -5.43
C ASP A 143 -0.77 -18.08 -5.73
N GLY A 144 0.06 -17.17 -5.21
CA GLY A 144 1.52 -17.16 -5.36
C GLY A 144 2.00 -16.49 -6.65
N VAL A 145 1.10 -15.77 -7.31
CA VAL A 145 1.36 -15.04 -8.56
C VAL A 145 0.86 -13.62 -8.41
N VAL A 146 1.69 -12.63 -8.75
CA VAL A 146 1.32 -11.21 -8.69
C VAL A 146 1.10 -10.69 -10.10
N THR A 147 -0.14 -10.39 -10.42
CA THR A 147 -0.50 -9.74 -11.68
C THR A 147 -0.01 -8.29 -11.70
N ARG A 148 0.10 -7.72 -12.91
CA ARG A 148 0.46 -6.29 -13.06
C ARG A 148 -0.55 -5.37 -12.39
N GLU A 149 -1.82 -5.73 -12.40
CA GLU A 149 -2.90 -5.00 -11.75
C GLU A 149 -2.72 -4.98 -10.21
N GLU A 150 -2.44 -6.11 -9.60
CA GLU A 150 -2.18 -6.22 -8.16
C GLU A 150 -0.92 -5.44 -7.75
N TRP A 151 0.12 -5.49 -8.56
CA TRP A 151 1.32 -4.69 -8.37
C TRP A 151 1.04 -3.18 -8.40
N ILE A 152 0.29 -2.71 -9.41
CA ILE A 152 -0.10 -1.30 -9.52
C ILE A 152 -1.00 -0.90 -8.36
N GLU A 153 -1.91 -1.78 -7.95
CA GLU A 153 -2.82 -1.54 -6.83
C GLU A 153 -2.05 -1.35 -5.53
N TYR A 154 -1.14 -2.26 -5.20
CA TYR A 154 -0.27 -2.14 -4.04
C TYR A 154 0.48 -0.81 -4.03
N TYR A 155 1.15 -0.48 -5.14
CA TYR A 155 1.91 0.78 -5.22
C TYR A 155 1.03 2.02 -5.29
N SER A 156 -0.24 1.91 -5.66
CA SER A 156 -1.19 3.02 -5.56
C SER A 156 -1.48 3.37 -4.10
N ASN A 157 -1.62 2.37 -3.23
CA ASN A 157 -1.77 2.58 -1.79
C ASN A 157 -0.49 3.17 -1.17
N VAL A 158 0.68 2.62 -1.52
CA VAL A 158 1.98 3.19 -1.11
C VAL A 158 2.12 4.63 -1.61
N SER A 159 1.78 4.91 -2.88
CA SER A 159 1.82 6.25 -3.47
C SER A 159 0.90 7.23 -2.75
N ALA A 160 -0.30 6.80 -2.36
CA ALA A 160 -1.23 7.63 -1.61
C ALA A 160 -0.65 8.02 -0.24
N SER A 161 0.16 7.18 0.38
CA SER A 161 0.84 7.45 1.65
C SER A 161 2.07 8.36 1.54
N ILE A 162 2.49 8.75 0.34
CA ILE A 162 3.69 9.56 0.08
C ILE A 162 3.32 10.87 -0.62
N ASP A 163 3.55 12.02 0.03
CA ASP A 163 3.23 13.34 -0.53
C ASP A 163 4.24 13.82 -1.59
N ASN A 164 5.50 13.39 -1.50
CA ASN A 164 6.62 13.92 -2.29
C ASN A 164 7.04 12.96 -3.41
N ASP A 165 6.96 13.40 -4.66
CA ASP A 165 7.34 12.61 -5.83
C ASP A 165 8.83 12.22 -5.84
N ALA A 166 9.71 13.12 -5.38
CA ALA A 166 11.14 12.82 -5.32
C ALA A 166 11.43 11.71 -4.30
N TYR A 167 10.71 11.69 -3.18
CA TYR A 167 10.84 10.62 -2.19
C TYR A 167 10.31 9.30 -2.75
N PHE A 168 9.15 9.31 -3.43
CA PHE A 168 8.62 8.11 -4.10
C PHE A 168 9.61 7.57 -5.13
N HIS A 169 10.18 8.44 -5.96
CA HIS A 169 11.19 8.06 -6.95
C HIS A 169 12.43 7.43 -6.29
N GLN A 170 12.94 8.04 -5.22
CA GLN A 170 14.09 7.51 -4.48
C GLN A 170 13.75 6.14 -3.85
N MET A 171 12.57 5.99 -3.27
CA MET A 171 12.10 4.73 -2.70
C MET A 171 12.07 3.63 -3.77
N MET A 172 11.41 3.88 -4.92
CA MET A 172 11.33 2.91 -6.01
C MET A 172 12.71 2.52 -6.56
N ASN A 173 13.59 3.51 -6.79
CA ASN A 173 14.96 3.25 -7.24
C ASN A 173 15.76 2.43 -6.22
N SER A 174 15.62 2.75 -4.93
CA SER A 174 16.34 2.04 -3.88
C SER A 174 15.81 0.63 -3.65
N SER A 175 14.50 0.44 -3.79
CA SER A 175 13.86 -0.89 -3.62
C SER A 175 14.21 -1.82 -4.78
N TRP A 176 14.17 -1.30 -6.02
CA TRP A 176 14.24 -2.12 -7.22
C TRP A 176 15.50 -1.87 -8.07
N ASN A 177 16.44 -1.01 -7.59
CA ASN A 177 17.67 -0.68 -8.30
C ASN A 177 17.43 -0.24 -9.75
N LEU A 178 16.45 0.62 -9.97
CA LEU A 178 16.04 1.05 -11.32
C LEU A 178 17.09 1.90 -12.02
N ASP A 179 17.95 2.59 -11.25
CA ASP A 179 19.08 3.39 -11.73
C ASP A 179 20.38 2.60 -11.94
N GLY A 180 20.38 1.30 -11.64
CA GLY A 180 21.54 0.42 -11.79
C GLY A 180 22.64 0.60 -10.73
N ASN A 181 22.39 1.38 -9.67
CA ASN A 181 23.40 1.68 -8.65
C ASN A 181 23.46 0.61 -7.55
N ALA A 182 24.21 -0.46 -7.80
CA ALA A 182 24.26 -1.68 -6.97
C ALA A 182 24.61 -1.46 -5.47
N SER A 183 25.31 -0.36 -5.12
CA SER A 183 25.74 -0.13 -3.74
C SER A 183 24.60 0.36 -2.82
N GLN A 184 23.64 1.10 -3.35
CA GLN A 184 22.46 1.54 -2.61
C GLN A 184 21.42 0.42 -2.51
N TYR A 185 21.27 -0.38 -3.55
CA TYR A 185 20.39 -1.53 -3.60
C TYR A 185 20.67 -2.55 -2.49
N GLN A 186 21.93 -2.87 -2.23
CA GLN A 186 22.31 -3.80 -1.16
C GLN A 186 22.01 -3.27 0.26
N LYS A 187 22.08 -1.94 0.48
CA LYS A 187 21.73 -1.32 1.76
C LYS A 187 20.21 -1.34 1.98
N HIS A 188 19.43 -1.11 0.94
CA HIS A 188 17.98 -1.09 1.01
C HIS A 188 17.39 -2.50 1.10
N LYS A 189 17.97 -3.48 0.42
CA LYS A 189 17.65 -4.89 0.58
C LYS A 189 17.69 -5.34 2.06
N LYS A 190 18.62 -4.79 2.85
CA LYS A 190 18.67 -5.02 4.30
C LYS A 190 17.53 -4.32 5.05
N ALA A 191 17.13 -3.13 4.64
CA ALA A 191 16.10 -2.34 5.32
C ALA A 191 14.69 -2.91 5.05
N VAL A 192 14.39 -3.27 3.80
CA VAL A 192 13.08 -3.86 3.41
C VAL A 192 12.90 -5.24 4.05
N ALA A 193 13.95 -6.08 4.07
CA ALA A 193 13.92 -7.37 4.76
C ALA A 193 13.72 -7.22 6.28
N MET A 194 14.18 -6.12 6.90
CA MET A 194 13.96 -5.83 8.32
C MET A 194 12.56 -5.28 8.61
N ASP A 195 11.95 -4.56 7.69
CA ASP A 195 10.63 -3.95 7.91
C ASP A 195 9.50 -4.98 7.79
N HIS A 196 9.62 -5.94 6.89
CA HIS A 196 8.70 -7.08 6.79
C HIS A 196 8.85 -8.10 7.93
N THR A 197 9.89 -8.00 8.77
CA THR A 197 10.10 -8.89 9.92
C THR A 197 9.65 -8.29 11.25
N ARG A 198 9.07 -7.08 11.28
CA ARG A 198 8.45 -6.56 12.50
C ARG A 198 7.20 -7.39 12.81
N PRO A 199 7.20 -8.19 13.88
CA PRO A 199 5.99 -8.86 14.33
C PRO A 199 5.02 -7.79 14.83
N GLY A 200 3.84 -7.71 14.20
CA GLY A 200 2.66 -7.12 14.81
C GLY A 200 2.71 -5.63 15.07
N ALA A 201 2.28 -4.83 14.11
CA ALA A 201 1.58 -3.59 14.42
C ALA A 201 0.17 -3.91 14.95
N GLY A 202 0.08 -4.81 15.92
CA GLY A 202 -1.14 -5.27 16.53
C GLY A 202 -0.95 -5.52 18.01
N GLU A 203 -0.40 -4.55 18.76
CA GLU A 203 -0.59 -4.44 20.21
C GLU A 203 -0.15 -3.06 20.68
N GLY A 204 -1.14 -2.26 21.06
CA GLY A 204 -1.11 -1.26 22.10
C GLY A 204 0.08 -0.31 22.20
N SER A 205 0.18 0.72 21.34
CA SER A 205 0.90 1.93 21.73
C SER A 205 -0.02 2.80 22.57
N THR A 206 0.03 2.61 23.88
CA THR A 206 -0.40 3.60 24.86
C THR A 206 0.47 4.85 24.71
N TYR A 207 -0.01 5.84 23.96
CA TYR A 207 0.52 7.18 24.02
C TYR A 207 0.19 7.74 25.42
N LYS A 208 1.20 7.72 26.32
CA LYS A 208 1.21 8.63 27.47
C LYS A 208 1.53 10.02 26.95
N GLY A 209 0.64 10.95 27.25
CA GLY A 209 0.72 12.33 26.84
C GLY A 209 1.90 13.11 27.45
N PHE A 210 2.26 14.15 26.75
CA PHE A 210 2.56 15.49 27.25
C PHE A 210 1.92 16.49 26.32
#